data_52801901e650d870df84bcb0d08fdb37
#
_entry.id   52801901e650d870df84bcb0d08fdb37
#
_cell.length_a   1.000
_cell.length_b   1.000
_cell.length_c   1.000
_cell.angle_alpha   90.00
_cell.angle_beta   90.00
_cell.angle_gamma   90.00
#
_symmetry.space_group_name_H-M   'P 1'
#
loop_
_entity.id
_entity.type
_entity.pdbx_description
1 polymer ?
#
loop_
_entity_poly.entity_id
_entity_poly.type
_entity_poly.pdbx_seq_one_letter_code
_entity_poly.pdbx_strand_id
1 'polypeptide(L)'
;MQQSVNTLINRQNCDLAIKVLPFQDSSYFSTMQRHNYYSMILTLTGNAHLDVDLEQYDVPPNSMICLSPFQPYRITSEENFTGIILNFHPDFFCTYRYQNEVETEGTLFHNIYEPPFFSVSDTPKLLELLAQMETEINKSDIALHEVLVAYIKIFLIQVLRMKQADTKVEVQRSDAKEPQIIQQLVDTIEREFKRLHSPAEYAEVLNISPNA
;
A
#
# COMPACT_ATOMS: atom_id res chain seq x y z
N MET A 1 4.06 22.53 17.91
CA MET A 1 5.16 22.22 16.97
C MET A 1 4.53 22.01 15.60
N GLN A 2 4.84 22.84 14.59
CA GLN A 2 4.41 22.59 13.22
C GLN A 2 5.11 21.30 12.75
N GLN A 3 4.33 20.24 12.47
CA GLN A 3 4.86 19.07 11.77
C GLN A 3 5.31 19.54 10.39
N SER A 4 6.61 19.47 10.12
CA SER A 4 7.13 19.70 8.77
C SER A 4 6.61 18.60 7.87
N VAL A 5 5.67 18.95 7.01
CA VAL A 5 5.13 17.99 6.03
C VAL A 5 6.12 17.93 4.87
N ASN A 6 6.94 16.86 4.84
CA ASN A 6 7.92 16.64 3.78
C ASN A 6 7.20 16.14 2.53
N THR A 7 6.77 17.10 1.70
CA THR A 7 5.94 16.82 0.51
C THR A 7 6.59 17.47 -0.71
N LEU A 8 6.82 16.67 -1.74
CA LEU A 8 7.13 17.12 -3.08
C LEU A 8 5.86 17.04 -3.95
N ILE A 9 5.55 18.14 -4.62
CA ILE A 9 4.42 18.25 -5.54
C ILE A 9 4.94 18.28 -6.97
N ASN A 10 4.29 17.56 -7.87
CA ASN A 10 4.59 17.62 -9.30
C ASN A 10 4.19 19.00 -9.83
N ARG A 11 5.15 19.74 -10.41
CA ARG A 11 4.93 21.12 -10.89
C ARG A 11 4.03 21.23 -12.11
N GLN A 12 3.80 20.13 -12.83
CA GLN A 12 3.01 20.13 -14.06
C GLN A 12 1.51 20.01 -13.81
N ASN A 13 1.11 19.14 -12.85
CA ASN A 13 -0.30 18.86 -12.57
C ASN A 13 -0.72 19.20 -11.13
N CYS A 14 0.18 19.70 -10.29
CA CYS A 14 -0.03 19.99 -8.87
C CYS A 14 -0.43 18.77 -8.01
N ASP A 15 -0.25 17.55 -8.53
CA ASP A 15 -0.50 16.32 -7.78
C ASP A 15 0.64 16.00 -6.82
N LEU A 16 0.34 15.19 -5.80
CA LEU A 16 1.35 14.64 -4.92
C LEU A 16 2.36 13.84 -5.75
N ALA A 17 3.65 14.16 -5.63
CA ALA A 17 4.71 13.32 -6.19
C ALA A 17 5.17 12.29 -5.16
N ILE A 18 5.68 12.76 -4.03
CA ILE A 18 6.12 11.95 -2.89
C ILE A 18 5.89 12.71 -1.59
N LYS A 19 5.54 12.00 -0.53
CA LYS A 19 5.36 12.54 0.82
C LYS A 19 5.85 11.54 1.85
N VAL A 20 6.65 12.00 2.80
CA VAL A 20 7.01 11.26 4.02
C VAL A 20 6.38 12.00 5.20
N LEU A 21 5.52 11.33 5.95
CA LEU A 21 4.76 11.93 7.05
C LEU A 21 4.80 11.03 8.30
N PRO A 22 5.49 11.44 9.37
CA PRO A 22 5.33 10.80 10.66
C PRO A 22 3.95 11.13 11.26
N PHE A 23 3.35 10.18 11.97
CA PHE A 23 2.10 10.37 12.70
C PHE A 23 2.23 9.85 14.14
N GLN A 24 1.43 10.42 15.05
CA GLN A 24 1.49 10.13 16.49
C GLN A 24 0.14 9.67 17.05
N ASP A 25 -0.86 9.56 16.22
CA ASP A 25 -2.18 9.03 16.55
C ASP A 25 -2.93 8.59 15.30
N SER A 26 -4.10 7.98 15.45
CA SER A 26 -4.92 7.52 14.34
C SER A 26 -5.83 8.59 13.73
N SER A 27 -5.78 9.84 14.22
CA SER A 27 -6.71 10.91 13.78
C SER A 27 -6.65 11.19 12.28
N TYR A 28 -5.45 11.12 11.69
CA TYR A 28 -5.25 11.26 10.25
C TYR A 28 -6.03 10.23 9.43
N PHE A 29 -6.28 9.03 9.96
CA PHE A 29 -6.88 7.90 9.29
C PHE A 29 -8.32 7.60 9.73
N SER A 30 -8.88 8.36 10.66
CA SER A 30 -10.15 8.05 11.35
C SER A 30 -11.38 8.06 10.44
N THR A 31 -11.28 8.67 9.26
CA THR A 31 -12.32 8.67 8.22
C THR A 31 -11.90 7.80 7.04
N MET A 32 -12.88 7.22 6.34
CA MET A 32 -12.60 6.46 5.12
C MET A 32 -11.86 7.34 4.11
N GLN A 33 -10.67 6.89 3.69
CA GLN A 33 -9.80 7.58 2.75
C GLN A 33 -9.73 6.81 1.44
N ARG A 34 -9.52 7.54 0.34
CA ARG A 34 -9.29 6.99 -0.97
C ARG A 34 -8.44 7.96 -1.77
N HIS A 35 -7.25 7.56 -2.14
CA HIS A 35 -6.26 8.43 -2.77
C HIS A 35 -5.80 7.89 -4.13
N ASN A 36 -5.27 8.75 -4.98
CA ASN A 36 -4.73 8.40 -6.30
C ASN A 36 -3.24 8.02 -6.26
N TYR A 37 -2.70 7.70 -5.09
CA TYR A 37 -1.30 7.36 -4.89
C TYR A 37 -1.16 6.06 -4.06
N TYR A 38 0.01 5.43 -4.13
CA TYR A 38 0.39 4.34 -3.26
C TYR A 38 0.65 4.85 -1.85
N SER A 39 0.19 4.12 -0.85
CA SER A 39 0.45 4.42 0.56
C SER A 39 1.12 3.23 1.24
N MET A 40 2.30 3.47 1.80
CA MET A 40 3.02 2.51 2.62
C MET A 40 3.11 3.05 4.04
N ILE A 41 2.52 2.34 5.00
CA ILE A 41 2.40 2.80 6.39
C ILE A 41 3.21 1.84 7.27
N LEU A 42 4.33 2.33 7.78
CA LEU A 42 5.14 1.62 8.77
C LEU A 42 4.59 1.94 10.17
N THR A 43 3.99 0.96 10.83
CA THR A 43 3.52 1.09 12.20
C THR A 43 4.67 0.86 13.18
N LEU A 44 4.80 1.70 14.22
CA LEU A 44 5.87 1.59 15.21
C LEU A 44 5.36 1.14 16.57
N THR A 45 4.28 1.76 17.06
CA THR A 45 3.67 1.45 18.37
C THR A 45 2.16 1.40 18.26
N GLY A 46 1.51 0.70 19.19
CA GLY A 46 0.06 0.54 19.29
C GLY A 46 -0.49 -0.47 18.28
N ASN A 47 -1.57 -1.13 18.68
CA ASN A 47 -2.37 -1.95 17.78
C ASN A 47 -3.39 -1.07 17.05
N ALA A 48 -3.75 -1.44 15.85
CA ALA A 48 -4.73 -0.71 15.08
C ALA A 48 -5.73 -1.66 14.40
N HIS A 49 -6.94 -1.16 14.15
CA HIS A 49 -7.93 -1.81 13.31
C HIS A 49 -7.89 -1.16 11.93
N LEU A 50 -7.62 -1.96 10.91
CA LEU A 50 -7.60 -1.56 9.50
C LEU A 50 -8.87 -2.07 8.83
N ASP A 51 -9.73 -1.14 8.39
CA ASP A 51 -10.79 -1.43 7.43
C ASP A 51 -10.24 -1.14 6.03
N VAL A 52 -10.23 -2.10 5.15
CA VAL A 52 -9.79 -1.95 3.77
C VAL A 52 -10.67 -2.75 2.85
N ASP A 53 -11.14 -2.12 1.77
CA ASP A 53 -12.17 -2.69 0.90
C ASP A 53 -13.41 -3.12 1.69
N LEU A 54 -13.67 -4.41 1.82
CA LEU A 54 -14.79 -5.00 2.57
C LEU A 54 -14.33 -5.84 3.78
N GLU A 55 -13.04 -5.79 4.11
CA GLU A 55 -12.43 -6.60 5.15
C GLU A 55 -11.90 -5.77 6.31
N GLN A 56 -11.78 -6.43 7.46
CA GLN A 56 -11.27 -5.85 8.69
C GLN A 56 -10.10 -6.66 9.22
N TYR A 57 -9.05 -5.97 9.64
CA TYR A 57 -7.83 -6.59 10.14
C TYR A 57 -7.34 -5.93 11.41
N ASP A 58 -6.79 -6.73 12.31
CA ASP A 58 -6.00 -6.26 13.45
C ASP A 58 -4.54 -6.18 13.05
N VAL A 59 -3.98 -4.98 13.09
CA VAL A 59 -2.61 -4.69 12.68
C VAL A 59 -1.75 -4.46 13.92
N PRO A 60 -0.78 -5.35 14.20
CA PRO A 60 0.15 -5.17 15.31
C PRO A 60 1.19 -4.09 15.01
N PRO A 61 1.92 -3.59 16.03
CA PRO A 61 3.08 -2.72 15.82
C PRO A 61 4.18 -3.44 15.01
N ASN A 62 5.09 -2.67 14.44
CA ASN A 62 6.14 -3.15 13.52
C ASN A 62 5.57 -3.87 12.29
N SER A 63 4.48 -3.38 11.74
CA SER A 63 3.89 -3.85 10.50
C SER A 63 4.08 -2.84 9.37
N MET A 64 4.16 -3.34 8.15
CA MET A 64 4.08 -2.56 6.92
C MET A 64 2.72 -2.78 6.28
N ILE A 65 1.90 -1.72 6.19
CA ILE A 65 0.65 -1.74 5.42
C ILE A 65 0.93 -1.19 4.04
N CYS A 66 0.50 -1.89 2.99
CA CYS A 66 0.69 -1.50 1.60
C CYS A 66 -0.68 -1.33 0.93
N LEU A 67 -0.99 -0.11 0.50
CA LEU A 67 -2.28 0.26 -0.09
C LEU A 67 -2.08 0.79 -1.51
N SER A 68 -2.90 0.30 -2.41
CA SER A 68 -2.90 0.68 -3.83
C SER A 68 -3.61 2.01 -4.06
N PRO A 69 -3.35 2.69 -5.18
CA PRO A 69 -4.16 3.82 -5.61
C PRO A 69 -5.65 3.44 -5.68
N PHE A 70 -6.49 4.35 -5.22
CA PHE A 70 -7.96 4.24 -5.18
C PHE A 70 -8.52 3.15 -4.25
N GLN A 71 -7.71 2.41 -3.52
CA GLN A 71 -8.16 1.46 -2.51
C GLN A 71 -8.72 2.22 -1.30
N PRO A 72 -10.00 2.00 -0.93
CA PRO A 72 -10.59 2.65 0.24
C PRO A 72 -10.08 2.01 1.52
N TYR A 73 -9.70 2.83 2.49
CA TYR A 73 -9.23 2.35 3.79
C TYR A 73 -9.55 3.32 4.93
N ARG A 74 -9.59 2.79 6.13
CA ARG A 74 -9.67 3.52 7.40
C ARG A 74 -8.83 2.80 8.43
N ILE A 75 -8.11 3.54 9.27
CA ILE A 75 -7.38 2.99 10.41
C ILE A 75 -7.87 3.67 11.68
N THR A 76 -8.20 2.87 12.67
CA THR A 76 -8.58 3.33 14.02
C THR A 76 -7.72 2.64 15.06
N SER A 77 -7.44 3.32 16.16
CA SER A 77 -6.71 2.74 17.29
C SER A 77 -7.18 3.41 18.58
N GLU A 78 -7.33 2.62 19.63
CA GLU A 78 -7.58 3.09 21.00
C GLU A 78 -6.28 3.29 21.78
N GLU A 79 -5.14 2.90 21.20
CA GLU A 79 -3.81 2.98 21.79
C GLU A 79 -3.00 4.17 21.24
N ASN A 80 -1.80 4.37 21.79
CA ASN A 80 -0.84 5.33 21.25
C ASN A 80 -0.25 4.78 19.93
N PHE A 81 -0.96 5.02 18.82
CA PHE A 81 -0.62 4.53 17.50
C PHE A 81 0.31 5.49 16.77
N THR A 82 1.55 5.09 16.58
CA THR A 82 2.56 5.91 15.90
C THR A 82 3.20 5.19 14.73
N GLY A 83 3.71 5.98 13.79
CA GLY A 83 4.41 5.43 12.63
C GLY A 83 4.80 6.48 11.61
N ILE A 84 5.14 6.02 10.41
CA ILE A 84 5.52 6.87 9.27
C ILE A 84 4.78 6.40 8.02
N ILE A 85 4.26 7.35 7.26
CA ILE A 85 3.64 7.13 5.95
C ILE A 85 4.62 7.54 4.86
N LEU A 86 4.80 6.68 3.86
CA LEU A 86 5.38 7.01 2.57
C LEU A 86 4.27 6.96 1.52
N ASN A 87 3.93 8.09 0.93
CA ASN A 87 3.02 8.19 -0.20
C ASN A 87 3.79 8.56 -1.46
N PHE A 88 3.51 7.90 -2.58
CA PHE A 88 4.09 8.27 -3.88
C PHE A 88 3.09 8.03 -5.01
N HIS A 89 3.07 8.96 -5.97
CA HIS A 89 2.17 8.88 -7.11
C HIS A 89 2.71 7.92 -8.18
N PRO A 90 1.85 7.18 -8.90
CA PRO A 90 2.27 6.31 -10.01
C PRO A 90 3.10 7.02 -11.08
N ASP A 91 2.81 8.30 -11.38
CA ASP A 91 3.57 9.10 -12.35
C ASP A 91 4.96 9.49 -11.83
N PHE A 92 5.14 9.57 -10.51
CA PHE A 92 6.45 9.84 -9.91
C PHE A 92 7.32 8.59 -9.91
N PHE A 93 6.76 7.46 -9.51
CA PHE A 93 7.40 6.17 -9.53
C PHE A 93 6.45 5.14 -10.14
N CYS A 94 6.66 4.81 -11.40
CA CYS A 94 5.85 3.82 -12.12
C CYS A 94 6.29 2.40 -11.73
N THR A 95 5.55 1.76 -10.84
CA THR A 95 5.79 0.37 -10.42
C THR A 95 5.76 -0.57 -11.63
N TYR A 96 4.87 -0.33 -12.59
CA TYR A 96 4.75 -1.10 -13.83
C TYR A 96 6.00 -1.02 -14.72
N ARG A 97 6.66 0.13 -14.81
CA ARG A 97 7.89 0.32 -15.59
C ARG A 97 9.07 -0.48 -15.02
N TYR A 98 9.04 -0.75 -13.73
CA TYR A 98 10.08 -1.49 -13.00
C TYR A 98 9.65 -2.92 -12.63
N GLN A 99 8.54 -3.43 -13.20
CA GLN A 99 8.02 -4.78 -12.92
C GLN A 99 9.06 -5.89 -13.08
N ASN A 100 9.92 -5.79 -14.11
CA ASN A 100 10.97 -6.79 -14.36
C ASN A 100 12.15 -6.70 -13.38
N GLU A 101 12.23 -5.62 -12.59
CA GLU A 101 13.34 -5.40 -11.65
C GLU A 101 12.86 -5.54 -10.19
N VAL A 102 11.61 -5.19 -9.92
CA VAL A 102 11.00 -5.29 -8.60
C VAL A 102 9.56 -5.74 -8.79
N GLU A 103 9.28 -7.01 -8.53
CA GLU A 103 7.91 -7.59 -8.56
C GLU A 103 7.06 -7.02 -7.41
N THR A 104 6.81 -5.71 -7.44
CA THR A 104 6.06 -5.01 -6.39
C THR A 104 4.56 -5.11 -6.61
N GLU A 105 4.10 -5.08 -7.87
CA GLU A 105 2.70 -5.33 -8.19
C GLU A 105 2.37 -6.81 -8.05
N GLY A 106 1.24 -7.12 -7.45
CA GLY A 106 0.84 -8.50 -7.15
C GLY A 106 1.49 -9.06 -5.88
N THR A 107 2.65 -8.55 -5.45
CA THR A 107 3.28 -9.00 -4.20
C THR A 107 3.05 -8.00 -3.05
N LEU A 108 3.36 -6.72 -3.25
CA LEU A 108 3.15 -5.69 -2.22
C LEU A 108 1.80 -4.98 -2.35
N PHE A 109 1.35 -4.76 -3.59
CA PHE A 109 0.14 -4.04 -3.92
C PHE A 109 -0.81 -4.93 -4.74
N HIS A 110 -2.11 -4.66 -4.66
CA HIS A 110 -3.15 -5.40 -5.40
C HIS A 110 -3.20 -6.92 -5.15
N ASN A 111 -2.60 -7.41 -4.06
CA ASN A 111 -2.72 -8.81 -3.71
C ASN A 111 -4.04 -9.03 -2.96
N ILE A 112 -5.01 -9.62 -3.65
CA ILE A 112 -6.34 -9.94 -3.11
C ILE A 112 -6.33 -11.24 -2.28
N TYR A 113 -5.23 -11.99 -2.29
CA TYR A 113 -5.12 -13.30 -1.61
C TYR A 113 -4.49 -13.21 -0.24
N GLU A 114 -3.90 -12.07 0.11
CA GLU A 114 -3.18 -11.86 1.36
C GLU A 114 -3.62 -10.55 2.02
N PRO A 115 -3.55 -10.45 3.35
CA PRO A 115 -3.75 -9.18 4.03
C PRO A 115 -2.83 -8.08 3.45
N PRO A 116 -3.29 -6.83 3.38
CA PRO A 116 -2.50 -5.73 2.83
C PRO A 116 -1.39 -5.28 3.80
N PHE A 117 -1.01 -6.09 4.77
CA PHE A 117 0.07 -5.82 5.71
C PHE A 117 0.83 -7.10 6.08
N PHE A 118 2.03 -6.93 6.61
CA PHE A 118 2.91 -8.00 7.11
C PHE A 118 3.88 -7.45 8.15
N SER A 119 4.49 -8.34 8.93
CA SER A 119 5.48 -8.01 9.96
C SER A 119 6.81 -7.54 9.37
N VAL A 120 7.39 -6.49 9.95
CA VAL A 120 8.69 -5.94 9.56
C VAL A 120 9.78 -6.46 10.47
N SER A 121 10.78 -7.14 9.90
CA SER A 121 11.90 -7.74 10.65
C SER A 121 13.04 -6.77 10.95
N ASP A 122 13.19 -5.68 10.21
CA ASP A 122 14.25 -4.68 10.36
C ASP A 122 13.68 -3.26 10.20
N THR A 123 12.92 -2.84 11.22
CA THR A 123 12.34 -1.48 11.30
C THR A 123 13.40 -0.38 11.24
N PRO A 124 14.57 -0.45 11.95
CA PRO A 124 15.59 0.58 11.88
C PRO A 124 16.08 0.88 10.47
N LYS A 125 16.26 -0.14 9.63
CA LYS A 125 16.70 0.03 8.24
C LYS A 125 15.68 0.80 7.39
N LEU A 126 14.40 0.53 7.58
CA LEU A 126 13.33 1.26 6.87
C LEU A 126 13.24 2.71 7.34
N LEU A 127 13.39 2.94 8.64
CA LEU A 127 13.41 4.30 9.21
C LEU A 127 14.58 5.13 8.66
N GLU A 128 15.77 4.54 8.52
CA GLU A 128 16.92 5.21 7.91
C GLU A 128 16.64 5.64 6.47
N LEU A 129 16.07 4.76 5.64
CA LEU A 129 15.71 5.07 4.26
C LEU A 129 14.65 6.18 4.17
N LEU A 130 13.63 6.14 5.03
CA LEU A 130 12.61 7.20 5.11
C LEU A 130 13.20 8.54 5.53
N ALA A 131 14.12 8.56 6.49
CA ALA A 131 14.82 9.78 6.92
C ALA A 131 15.72 10.35 5.81
N GLN A 132 16.36 9.49 5.01
CA GLN A 132 17.13 9.92 3.85
C GLN A 132 16.24 10.55 2.78
N MET A 133 15.07 9.96 2.47
CA MET A 133 14.09 10.55 1.56
C MET A 133 13.59 11.92 2.07
N GLU A 134 13.26 12.01 3.37
CA GLU A 134 12.84 13.26 4.01
C GLU A 134 13.91 14.35 3.88
N THR A 135 15.15 14.00 4.14
CA THR A 135 16.30 14.91 4.02
C THR A 135 16.44 15.41 2.58
N GLU A 136 16.29 14.53 1.60
CA GLU A 136 16.43 14.87 0.20
C GLU A 136 15.30 15.76 -0.31
N ILE A 137 14.05 15.48 0.06
CA ILE A 137 12.89 16.32 -0.26
C ILE A 137 13.12 17.76 0.18
N ASN A 138 13.74 17.96 1.35
CA ASN A 138 13.98 19.28 1.93
C ASN A 138 15.19 20.04 1.32
N LYS A 139 16.15 19.33 0.72
CA LYS A 139 17.33 19.96 0.11
C LYS A 139 17.04 20.66 -1.21
N SER A 140 16.10 20.15 -2.00
CA SER A 140 15.76 20.66 -3.34
C SER A 140 16.99 20.82 -4.26
N ASP A 141 17.89 19.85 -4.23
CA ASP A 141 19.18 19.87 -4.92
C ASP A 141 19.09 19.32 -6.37
N ILE A 142 20.22 19.29 -7.07
CA ILE A 142 20.34 18.74 -8.43
C ILE A 142 19.96 17.27 -8.43
N ALA A 143 19.25 16.82 -9.49
CA ALA A 143 18.81 15.44 -9.67
C ALA A 143 17.93 14.89 -8.53
N LEU A 144 17.17 15.74 -7.86
CA LEU A 144 16.25 15.38 -6.75
C LEU A 144 15.32 14.22 -7.12
N HIS A 145 14.74 14.25 -8.33
CA HIS A 145 13.82 13.20 -8.79
C HIS A 145 14.51 11.85 -8.88
N GLU A 146 15.67 11.79 -9.51
CA GLU A 146 16.44 10.56 -9.72
C GLU A 146 16.89 9.94 -8.39
N VAL A 147 17.32 10.78 -7.44
CA VAL A 147 17.73 10.34 -6.11
C VAL A 147 16.53 9.77 -5.35
N LEU A 148 15.39 10.45 -5.35
CA LEU A 148 14.19 9.96 -4.67
C LEU A 148 13.64 8.66 -5.31
N VAL A 149 13.66 8.55 -6.64
CA VAL A 149 13.32 7.31 -7.35
C VAL A 149 14.24 6.16 -6.94
N ALA A 150 15.54 6.41 -6.81
CA ALA A 150 16.50 5.41 -6.34
C ALA A 150 16.19 4.97 -4.90
N TYR A 151 15.90 5.91 -4.00
CA TYR A 151 15.52 5.59 -2.62
C TYR A 151 14.22 4.81 -2.54
N ILE A 152 13.18 5.17 -3.29
CA ILE A 152 11.92 4.41 -3.36
C ILE A 152 12.20 2.99 -3.83
N LYS A 153 13.01 2.81 -4.88
CA LYS A 153 13.38 1.51 -5.42
C LYS A 153 14.07 0.64 -4.36
N ILE A 154 15.08 1.20 -3.67
CA ILE A 154 15.77 0.49 -2.58
C ILE A 154 14.79 0.13 -1.46
N PHE A 155 13.92 1.06 -1.05
CA PHE A 155 12.93 0.84 -0.01
C PHE A 155 11.97 -0.30 -0.39
N LEU A 156 11.39 -0.28 -1.58
CA LEU A 156 10.49 -1.33 -2.07
C LEU A 156 11.16 -2.70 -2.12
N ILE A 157 12.43 -2.77 -2.57
CA ILE A 157 13.20 -4.03 -2.58
C ILE A 157 13.39 -4.56 -1.15
N GLN A 158 13.72 -3.69 -0.16
CA GLN A 158 13.87 -4.14 1.21
C GLN A 158 12.55 -4.62 1.81
N VAL A 159 11.47 -3.88 1.58
CA VAL A 159 10.11 -4.25 2.02
C VAL A 159 9.67 -5.58 1.40
N LEU A 160 9.91 -5.78 0.10
CA LEU A 160 9.60 -7.03 -0.60
C LEU A 160 10.37 -8.24 -0.01
N ARG A 161 11.67 -8.06 0.27
CA ARG A 161 12.50 -9.11 0.90
C ARG A 161 12.00 -9.47 2.31
N MET A 162 11.56 -8.48 3.07
CA MET A 162 10.97 -8.71 4.40
C MET A 162 9.65 -9.46 4.28
N LYS A 163 8.77 -9.07 3.35
CA LYS A 163 7.51 -9.78 3.11
C LYS A 163 7.74 -11.25 2.71
N GLN A 164 8.68 -11.52 1.81
CA GLN A 164 9.02 -12.89 1.41
C GLN A 164 9.60 -13.73 2.56
N ALA A 165 10.26 -13.11 3.52
CA ALA A 165 10.76 -13.78 4.72
C ALA A 165 9.64 -14.06 5.73
N ASP A 166 8.61 -13.22 5.80
CA ASP A 166 7.46 -13.31 6.71
C ASP A 166 6.42 -14.34 6.26
N THR A 167 6.36 -14.70 4.97
CA THR A 167 5.42 -15.69 4.40
C THR A 167 5.47 -17.08 5.04
N LYS A 168 6.32 -17.30 6.04
CA LYS A 168 6.37 -18.50 6.88
C LYS A 168 5.44 -18.43 8.11
N VAL A 169 4.84 -17.28 8.38
CA VAL A 169 3.90 -17.10 9.49
C VAL A 169 2.49 -17.20 8.92
N GLU A 170 1.79 -18.29 9.25
CA GLU A 170 0.35 -18.40 9.01
C GLU A 170 -0.34 -17.22 9.70
N VAL A 171 -0.73 -16.23 8.93
CA VAL A 171 -1.61 -15.17 9.40
C VAL A 171 -2.94 -15.86 9.73
N GLN A 172 -3.29 -15.90 11.00
CA GLN A 172 -4.63 -16.30 11.43
C GLN A 172 -5.62 -15.30 10.80
N ARG A 173 -6.16 -15.67 9.65
CA ARG A 173 -7.31 -14.98 9.09
C ARG A 173 -8.44 -15.15 10.10
N SER A 174 -9.01 -14.04 10.59
CA SER A 174 -10.36 -14.08 11.12
C SER A 174 -11.23 -14.76 10.06
N ASP A 175 -12.11 -15.70 10.43
CA ASP A 175 -12.87 -16.63 9.57
C ASP A 175 -13.75 -16.01 8.45
N ALA A 176 -13.42 -14.84 7.95
CA ALA A 176 -13.99 -14.29 6.74
C ALA A 176 -13.39 -15.05 5.54
N LYS A 177 -14.06 -16.12 5.14
CA LYS A 177 -13.86 -16.73 3.83
C LYS A 177 -13.99 -15.60 2.80
N GLU A 178 -12.87 -15.23 2.18
CA GLU A 178 -12.91 -14.46 0.95
C GLU A 178 -14.00 -15.07 0.07
N PRO A 179 -14.95 -14.29 -0.44
CA PRO A 179 -15.97 -14.87 -1.28
C PRO A 179 -15.25 -15.53 -2.44
N GLN A 180 -15.24 -16.87 -2.51
CA GLN A 180 -14.65 -17.66 -3.61
C GLN A 180 -15.01 -17.07 -4.98
N ILE A 181 -16.12 -16.33 -5.00
CA ILE A 181 -16.65 -15.67 -6.17
C ILE A 181 -15.75 -14.52 -6.69
N ILE A 182 -15.09 -13.74 -5.80
CA ILE A 182 -14.17 -12.65 -6.23
C ILE A 182 -12.94 -13.26 -6.87
N GLN A 183 -12.38 -14.30 -6.28
CA GLN A 183 -11.24 -15.03 -6.84
C GLN A 183 -11.60 -15.64 -8.20
N GLN A 184 -12.73 -16.31 -8.29
CA GLN A 184 -13.23 -16.86 -9.56
C GLN A 184 -13.46 -15.76 -10.61
N LEU A 185 -13.93 -14.58 -10.20
CA LEU A 185 -14.11 -13.43 -11.11
C LEU A 185 -12.77 -12.96 -11.67
N VAL A 186 -11.76 -12.77 -10.84
CA VAL A 186 -10.42 -12.34 -11.27
C VAL A 186 -9.83 -13.36 -12.25
N ASP A 187 -9.81 -14.64 -11.88
CA ASP A 187 -9.31 -15.74 -12.73
C ASP A 187 -10.07 -15.80 -14.07
N THR A 188 -11.39 -15.55 -14.03
CA THR A 188 -12.22 -15.57 -15.24
C THR A 188 -11.93 -14.34 -16.11
N ILE A 189 -11.72 -13.16 -15.52
CA ILE A 189 -11.32 -11.97 -16.26
C ILE A 189 -9.98 -12.21 -16.96
N GLU A 190 -8.96 -12.68 -16.24
CA GLU A 190 -7.63 -12.93 -16.81
C GLU A 190 -7.67 -13.95 -17.97
N ARG A 191 -8.51 -15.00 -17.85
CA ARG A 191 -8.65 -16.02 -18.87
C ARG A 191 -9.48 -15.56 -20.07
N GLU A 192 -10.53 -14.78 -19.84
CA GLU A 192 -11.59 -14.54 -20.83
C GLU A 192 -11.71 -13.08 -21.30
N PHE A 193 -10.84 -12.15 -20.85
CA PHE A 193 -10.96 -10.71 -21.15
C PHE A 193 -10.99 -10.36 -22.65
N LYS A 194 -10.45 -11.23 -23.49
CA LYS A 194 -10.51 -11.06 -24.97
C LYS A 194 -11.85 -11.47 -25.57
N ARG A 195 -12.68 -12.23 -24.84
CA ARG A 195 -13.92 -12.83 -25.31
C ARG A 195 -15.15 -12.23 -24.63
N LEU A 196 -15.07 -11.96 -23.33
CA LEU A 196 -16.16 -11.41 -22.54
C LEU A 196 -15.92 -9.91 -22.31
N HIS A 197 -16.92 -9.08 -22.58
CA HIS A 197 -16.77 -7.63 -22.57
C HIS A 197 -17.82 -6.91 -21.70
N SER A 198 -18.75 -7.64 -21.08
CA SER A 198 -19.78 -7.07 -20.22
C SER A 198 -19.87 -7.77 -18.87
N PRO A 199 -20.27 -7.08 -17.78
CA PRO A 199 -20.50 -7.70 -16.49
C PRO A 199 -21.50 -8.86 -16.54
N ALA A 200 -22.51 -8.79 -17.41
CA ALA A 200 -23.51 -9.84 -17.53
C ALA A 200 -22.92 -11.16 -18.07
N GLU A 201 -21.99 -11.09 -19.02
CA GLU A 201 -21.30 -12.28 -19.56
C GLU A 201 -20.42 -12.95 -18.50
N TYR A 202 -19.72 -12.17 -17.67
CA TYR A 202 -18.96 -12.72 -16.54
C TYR A 202 -19.87 -13.33 -15.47
N ALA A 203 -20.99 -12.67 -15.15
CA ALA A 203 -21.97 -13.17 -14.20
C ALA A 203 -22.56 -14.52 -14.64
N GLU A 204 -22.83 -14.69 -15.94
CA GLU A 204 -23.29 -15.96 -16.53
C GLU A 204 -22.25 -17.08 -16.34
N VAL A 205 -20.97 -16.83 -16.63
CA VAL A 205 -19.88 -17.79 -16.44
C VAL A 205 -19.71 -18.17 -14.98
N LEU A 206 -19.91 -17.24 -14.07
CA LEU A 206 -19.78 -17.43 -12.62
C LEU A 206 -21.06 -17.98 -11.97
N ASN A 207 -22.15 -18.15 -12.71
CA ASN A 207 -23.46 -18.56 -12.22
C ASN A 207 -23.99 -17.66 -11.10
N ILE A 208 -23.81 -16.35 -11.23
CA ILE A 208 -24.34 -15.32 -10.31
C ILE A 208 -25.25 -14.35 -11.04
N SER A 209 -26.01 -13.54 -10.29
CA SER A 209 -26.80 -12.49 -10.91
C SER A 209 -25.87 -11.32 -11.34
N PRO A 210 -26.15 -10.61 -12.44
CA PRO A 210 -25.35 -9.45 -12.86
C PRO A 210 -25.29 -8.29 -11.86
N ASN A 211 -26.13 -8.33 -10.83
CA ASN A 211 -26.21 -7.33 -9.76
C ASN A 211 -25.70 -7.88 -8.41
N ALA A 212 -25.04 -9.03 -8.40
CA ALA A 212 -24.49 -9.65 -7.18
C ALA A 212 -23.23 -8.97 -6.73
#